data_c626f293c51a153e5190e3d7b34009af
#
_entry.id   c626f293c51a153e5190e3d7b34009af
#
_cell.length_a   1.000
_cell.length_b   1.000
_cell.length_c   1.000
_cell.angle_alpha   90.00
_cell.angle_beta   90.00
_cell.angle_gamma   90.00
#
_symmetry.space_group_name_H-M   'P 1'
#
loop_
_entity.id
_entity.type
_entity.pdbx_description
1 polymer ?
#
loop_
_entity_poly.entity_id
_entity_poly.type
_entity_poly.pdbx_seq_one_letter_code
_entity_poly.pdbx_strand_id
1 'polypeptide(L)'
;MSSVSTELSRGVLHAADLRERLGVSPATLMRMLRDVGPNVVRIGRGRATQYALRQQWPNLDSSRLPLFRITGTGAAVSAGELTTLVARQSVWMPAGRVSEGLPIELVDARPSGFLGRHFAATHADLRLPPRLTDWSDHHILIAMSRRGEDLPGNLIVGEESFARWQALEGVAATRNDYPTLANATIAGHPPGSSAGGERPKFGVPVDERHMLVKFAARGGATDVVARRWCDLLVLEGVALDVVGSTGISAARTNVIETPSHWFLESERFDRVGARGRRGVLSLAGIHDDPADPWARAATSLREAGRLTDEDARRLRWLDAFGALIGNTDRHHHNILFFMEDDIPRLAPAFDQVSTLYAPTADGQVPPRVFTVPNVTSDTLDVWEDARDGACQFWVRGSEDARVSDDVRAMCGSNARLLASGRSASRYPQVAAREDATRELSERIEPRGQPWE
;
A
#
# COMPACT_ATOMS: atom_id res chain seq x y z
N MET A 1 30.46 -36.80 -15.37
CA MET A 1 30.25 -35.57 -16.18
C MET A 1 28.93 -34.94 -15.77
N SER A 2 28.94 -33.69 -15.43
CA SER A 2 27.71 -32.96 -15.10
C SER A 2 26.79 -32.90 -16.34
N SER A 3 25.49 -33.09 -16.18
CA SER A 3 24.56 -32.95 -17.29
C SER A 3 24.12 -31.49 -17.45
N VAL A 4 23.68 -31.09 -18.64
CA VAL A 4 23.08 -29.74 -18.86
C VAL A 4 21.97 -29.45 -17.86
N SER A 5 21.10 -30.42 -17.57
CA SER A 5 20.04 -30.27 -16.61
C SER A 5 20.55 -30.03 -15.19
N THR A 6 21.65 -30.68 -14.81
CA THR A 6 22.28 -30.50 -13.48
C THR A 6 22.86 -29.09 -13.34
N GLU A 7 23.51 -28.55 -14.39
CA GLU A 7 24.03 -27.18 -14.33
C GLU A 7 22.89 -26.16 -14.31
N LEU A 8 21.91 -26.31 -15.19
CA LEU A 8 20.77 -25.40 -15.28
C LEU A 8 19.80 -25.49 -14.10
N SER A 9 19.85 -26.57 -13.29
CA SER A 9 19.04 -26.65 -12.06
C SER A 9 19.47 -25.64 -10.99
N ARG A 10 20.65 -25.05 -11.16
CA ARG A 10 21.19 -24.01 -10.26
C ARG A 10 20.75 -22.60 -10.64
N GLY A 11 20.08 -22.44 -11.77
CA GLY A 11 19.55 -21.16 -12.25
C GLY A 11 19.96 -20.83 -13.68
N VAL A 12 19.76 -19.57 -14.06
CA VAL A 12 20.09 -19.03 -15.38
C VAL A 12 21.59 -18.96 -15.57
N LEU A 13 22.09 -19.47 -16.71
CA LEU A 13 23.51 -19.45 -17.06
C LEU A 13 23.73 -18.89 -18.48
N HIS A 14 24.78 -18.10 -18.65
CA HIS A 14 25.25 -17.72 -19.99
C HIS A 14 25.72 -18.93 -20.80
N ALA A 15 25.48 -18.90 -22.09
CA ALA A 15 25.90 -19.98 -22.99
C ALA A 15 27.42 -20.27 -22.92
N ALA A 16 28.24 -19.23 -22.70
CA ALA A 16 29.69 -19.37 -22.52
C ALA A 16 30.03 -20.15 -21.25
N ASP A 17 29.46 -19.74 -20.11
CA ASP A 17 29.70 -20.35 -18.80
C ASP A 17 29.24 -21.81 -18.76
N LEU A 18 28.06 -22.07 -19.37
CA LEU A 18 27.50 -23.42 -19.45
C LEU A 18 28.43 -24.34 -20.28
N ARG A 19 28.99 -23.84 -21.38
CA ARG A 19 29.97 -24.57 -22.19
C ARG A 19 31.24 -24.87 -21.41
N GLU A 20 31.77 -23.89 -20.71
CA GLU A 20 32.99 -24.02 -19.90
C GLU A 20 32.80 -25.08 -18.81
N ARG A 21 31.72 -24.99 -18.05
CA ARG A 21 31.40 -25.95 -16.98
C ARG A 21 31.23 -27.39 -17.48
N LEU A 22 30.72 -27.56 -18.69
CA LEU A 22 30.52 -28.87 -19.29
C LEU A 22 31.72 -29.36 -20.10
N GLY A 23 32.69 -28.50 -20.40
CA GLY A 23 33.86 -28.84 -21.22
C GLY A 23 33.52 -29.21 -22.66
N VAL A 24 32.48 -28.55 -23.27
CA VAL A 24 31.95 -28.97 -24.57
C VAL A 24 32.04 -27.87 -25.65
N SER A 25 32.03 -28.30 -26.92
CA SER A 25 31.95 -27.40 -28.05
C SER A 25 30.54 -26.74 -28.17
N PRO A 26 30.41 -25.59 -28.87
CA PRO A 26 29.10 -24.98 -29.12
C PRO A 26 28.09 -25.93 -29.78
N ALA A 27 28.54 -26.72 -30.75
CA ALA A 27 27.68 -27.67 -31.47
C ALA A 27 27.17 -28.80 -30.51
N THR A 28 28.07 -29.27 -29.64
CA THR A 28 27.70 -30.30 -28.62
C THR A 28 26.71 -29.75 -27.61
N LEU A 29 26.94 -28.51 -27.11
CA LEU A 29 25.99 -27.85 -26.22
C LEU A 29 24.60 -27.75 -26.84
N MET A 30 24.51 -27.31 -28.12
CA MET A 30 23.23 -27.17 -28.81
C MET A 30 22.52 -28.50 -29.01
N ARG A 31 23.24 -29.62 -29.17
CA ARG A 31 22.64 -30.94 -29.19
C ARG A 31 22.12 -31.35 -27.82
N MET A 32 22.92 -31.17 -26.77
CA MET A 32 22.53 -31.49 -25.40
C MET A 32 21.31 -30.68 -24.95
N LEU A 33 21.22 -29.38 -25.30
CA LEU A 33 20.05 -28.53 -25.01
C LEU A 33 18.79 -29.03 -25.74
N ARG A 34 18.93 -29.51 -27.00
CA ARG A 34 17.81 -30.11 -27.74
C ARG A 34 17.35 -31.42 -27.08
N ASP A 35 18.27 -32.22 -26.57
CA ASP A 35 17.94 -33.51 -25.91
C ASP A 35 17.19 -33.30 -24.60
N VAL A 36 17.42 -32.18 -23.88
CA VAL A 36 16.61 -31.77 -22.70
C VAL A 36 15.19 -31.37 -23.11
N GLY A 37 15.01 -30.90 -24.35
CA GLY A 37 13.71 -30.64 -24.95
C GLY A 37 13.05 -29.32 -24.55
N PRO A 38 11.70 -29.26 -24.50
CA PRO A 38 10.93 -28.03 -24.37
C PRO A 38 11.05 -27.34 -23.00
N ASN A 39 11.65 -28.01 -22.03
CA ASN A 39 11.89 -27.43 -20.71
C ASN A 39 13.05 -26.42 -20.69
N VAL A 40 13.86 -26.38 -21.75
CA VAL A 40 14.92 -25.36 -21.87
C VAL A 40 14.31 -24.04 -22.33
N VAL A 41 14.57 -22.98 -21.58
CA VAL A 41 14.24 -21.60 -21.92
C VAL A 41 15.50 -20.93 -22.42
N ARG A 42 15.44 -20.37 -23.64
CA ARG A 42 16.48 -19.53 -24.19
C ARG A 42 16.12 -18.06 -23.98
N ILE A 43 17.04 -17.30 -23.40
CA ILE A 43 16.89 -15.89 -23.06
C ILE A 43 17.92 -15.09 -23.84
N GLY A 44 17.50 -14.02 -24.51
CA GLY A 44 18.39 -13.17 -25.28
C GLY A 44 18.88 -13.77 -26.60
N ARG A 45 19.85 -13.08 -27.22
CA ARG A 45 20.42 -13.44 -28.53
C ARG A 45 21.93 -13.19 -28.56
N GLY A 46 22.60 -13.86 -29.51
CA GLY A 46 24.03 -13.69 -29.76
C GLY A 46 24.88 -13.98 -28.53
N ARG A 47 25.83 -13.09 -28.19
CA ARG A 47 26.76 -13.27 -27.06
C ARG A 47 26.05 -13.19 -25.68
N ALA A 48 24.92 -12.51 -25.61
CA ALA A 48 24.12 -12.38 -24.40
C ALA A 48 23.14 -13.57 -24.20
N THR A 49 23.22 -14.63 -25.01
CA THR A 49 22.33 -15.78 -24.87
C THR A 49 22.56 -16.48 -23.53
N GLN A 50 21.46 -16.65 -22.80
CA GLN A 50 21.39 -17.41 -21.57
C GLN A 50 20.42 -18.59 -21.74
N TYR A 51 20.59 -19.61 -20.90
CA TYR A 51 19.71 -20.77 -20.82
C TYR A 51 19.29 -21.00 -19.39
N ALA A 52 18.06 -21.50 -19.23
CA ALA A 52 17.48 -21.90 -17.96
C ALA A 52 16.57 -23.10 -18.16
N LEU A 53 16.20 -23.76 -17.05
CA LEU A 53 15.14 -24.75 -17.05
C LEU A 53 13.85 -24.13 -16.58
N ARG A 54 12.76 -24.49 -17.26
CA ARG A 54 11.39 -24.13 -16.88
C ARG A 54 11.01 -24.85 -15.59
N GLN A 55 10.44 -24.11 -14.65
CA GLN A 55 9.78 -24.68 -13.49
C GLN A 55 8.33 -25.01 -13.86
N GLN A 56 7.93 -26.26 -13.64
CA GLN A 56 6.52 -26.65 -13.72
C GLN A 56 5.96 -26.75 -12.32
N TRP A 57 4.77 -26.19 -12.11
CA TRP A 57 4.08 -26.25 -10.83
C TRP A 57 2.73 -26.96 -10.94
N PRO A 58 2.31 -27.74 -9.93
CA PRO A 58 0.98 -28.32 -9.87
C PRO A 58 -0.10 -27.22 -9.89
N ASN A 59 -1.24 -27.51 -10.50
CA ASN A 59 -2.39 -26.60 -10.56
C ASN A 59 -2.14 -25.23 -11.25
N LEU A 60 -1.02 -25.09 -11.92
CA LEU A 60 -0.77 -23.96 -12.81
C LEU A 60 -0.76 -24.49 -14.25
N ASP A 61 -1.75 -24.12 -15.06
CA ASP A 61 -2.00 -24.74 -16.39
C ASP A 61 -0.86 -24.51 -17.37
N SER A 62 -0.04 -23.48 -17.13
CA SER A 62 1.10 -23.18 -17.97
C SER A 62 2.23 -22.60 -17.14
N SER A 63 3.47 -23.03 -17.43
CA SER A 63 4.67 -22.36 -16.96
C SER A 63 5.01 -21.09 -17.77
N ARG A 64 4.19 -20.77 -18.78
CA ARG A 64 4.19 -19.50 -19.52
C ARG A 64 2.85 -18.82 -19.27
N LEU A 65 2.90 -17.71 -18.56
CA LEU A 65 1.70 -16.97 -18.21
C LEU A 65 1.68 -15.69 -19.05
N PRO A 66 0.67 -15.51 -19.92
CA PRO A 66 0.54 -14.25 -20.66
C PRO A 66 0.30 -13.11 -19.69
N LEU A 67 0.90 -11.97 -20.00
CA LEU A 67 0.75 -10.73 -19.28
C LEU A 67 0.01 -9.73 -20.15
N PHE A 68 -1.01 -9.13 -19.60
CA PHE A 68 -1.78 -8.09 -20.25
C PHE A 68 -1.62 -6.79 -19.48
N ARG A 69 -1.35 -5.70 -20.19
CA ARG A 69 -1.34 -4.36 -19.63
C ARG A 69 -2.61 -3.64 -20.01
N ILE A 70 -3.30 -3.11 -19.02
CA ILE A 70 -4.47 -2.27 -19.23
C ILE A 70 -3.99 -0.82 -19.24
N THR A 71 -4.30 -0.10 -20.30
CA THR A 71 -3.93 1.32 -20.45
C THR A 71 -4.86 2.22 -19.64
N GLY A 72 -4.50 3.49 -19.49
CA GLY A 72 -5.37 4.50 -18.89
C GLY A 72 -6.69 4.71 -19.64
N THR A 73 -6.76 4.33 -20.91
CA THR A 73 -8.02 4.36 -21.71
C THR A 73 -8.85 3.09 -21.60
N GLY A 74 -8.40 2.09 -20.83
CA GLY A 74 -9.08 0.79 -20.70
C GLY A 74 -8.80 -0.18 -21.86
N ALA A 75 -7.87 0.13 -22.75
CA ALA A 75 -7.45 -0.81 -23.78
C ALA A 75 -6.48 -1.84 -23.19
N ALA A 76 -6.64 -3.10 -23.60
CA ALA A 76 -5.72 -4.17 -23.23
C ALA A 76 -4.65 -4.34 -24.31
N VAL A 77 -3.39 -4.37 -23.89
CA VAL A 77 -2.26 -4.67 -24.76
C VAL A 77 -1.43 -5.83 -24.20
N SER A 78 -0.87 -6.66 -25.09
CA SER A 78 0.04 -7.72 -24.63
C SER A 78 1.30 -7.08 -24.00
N ALA A 79 1.59 -7.47 -22.76
CA ALA A 79 2.84 -7.13 -22.09
C ALA A 79 3.88 -8.27 -22.20
N GLY A 80 3.60 -9.30 -23.00
CA GLY A 80 4.45 -10.45 -23.18
C GLY A 80 4.01 -11.64 -22.32
N GLU A 81 4.97 -12.43 -21.84
CA GLU A 81 4.69 -13.59 -20.98
C GLU A 81 5.70 -13.71 -19.84
N LEU A 82 5.27 -14.23 -18.74
CA LEU A 82 6.12 -14.65 -17.63
C LEU A 82 6.38 -16.15 -17.74
N THR A 83 7.64 -16.55 -17.68
CA THR A 83 8.03 -17.95 -17.56
C THR A 83 8.71 -18.16 -16.22
N THR A 84 8.22 -19.13 -15.46
CA THR A 84 8.83 -19.54 -14.20
C THR A 84 10.00 -20.47 -14.46
N LEU A 85 11.08 -20.26 -13.75
CA LEU A 85 12.33 -20.99 -13.88
C LEU A 85 12.68 -21.72 -12.58
N VAL A 86 13.49 -22.76 -12.70
CA VAL A 86 14.07 -23.41 -11.51
C VAL A 86 14.92 -22.43 -10.70
N ALA A 87 15.34 -22.85 -9.51
CA ALA A 87 16.11 -22.03 -8.57
C ALA A 87 15.38 -20.73 -8.15
N ARG A 88 14.06 -20.75 -8.10
CA ARG A 88 13.22 -19.61 -7.71
C ARG A 88 13.49 -18.35 -8.56
N GLN A 89 13.59 -18.53 -9.85
CA GLN A 89 13.76 -17.43 -10.79
C GLN A 89 12.56 -17.34 -11.73
N SER A 90 12.41 -16.22 -12.39
CA SER A 90 11.46 -16.02 -13.47
C SER A 90 12.05 -15.15 -14.58
N VAL A 91 11.50 -15.26 -15.78
CA VAL A 91 11.87 -14.39 -16.89
C VAL A 91 10.62 -13.79 -17.54
N TRP A 92 10.67 -12.46 -17.74
CA TRP A 92 9.62 -11.73 -18.45
C TRP A 92 10.05 -11.55 -19.91
N MET A 93 9.30 -12.18 -20.83
CA MET A 93 9.56 -12.15 -22.28
C MET A 93 8.64 -11.15 -22.99
N PRO A 94 9.04 -10.53 -24.10
CA PRO A 94 10.28 -10.77 -24.84
C PRO A 94 11.50 -10.00 -24.35
N ALA A 95 11.37 -9.13 -23.34
CA ALA A 95 12.49 -8.31 -22.83
C ALA A 95 13.67 -9.15 -22.29
N GLY A 96 13.42 -10.41 -21.92
CA GLY A 96 14.45 -11.28 -21.35
C GLY A 96 14.92 -10.86 -19.97
N ARG A 97 14.09 -10.08 -19.23
CA ARG A 97 14.38 -9.64 -17.87
C ARG A 97 14.22 -10.80 -16.91
N VAL A 98 15.32 -11.25 -16.34
CA VAL A 98 15.36 -12.29 -15.29
C VAL A 98 15.22 -11.64 -13.94
N SER A 99 14.41 -12.23 -13.09
CA SER A 99 14.20 -11.82 -11.70
C SER A 99 14.45 -13.00 -10.76
N GLU A 100 15.00 -12.73 -9.59
CA GLU A 100 14.95 -13.65 -8.46
C GLU A 100 13.53 -13.63 -7.88
N GLY A 101 12.88 -14.78 -7.79
CA GLY A 101 11.44 -14.86 -7.52
C GLY A 101 10.59 -14.32 -8.69
N LEU A 102 9.54 -13.60 -8.35
CA LEU A 102 8.68 -12.91 -9.31
C LEU A 102 9.20 -11.50 -9.61
N PRO A 103 8.91 -10.94 -10.79
CA PRO A 103 9.12 -9.51 -11.06
C PRO A 103 8.43 -8.67 -9.97
N ILE A 104 9.09 -7.60 -9.55
CA ILE A 104 8.61 -6.78 -8.43
C ILE A 104 7.21 -6.20 -8.68
N GLU A 105 6.89 -5.89 -9.94
CA GLU A 105 5.57 -5.40 -10.33
C GLU A 105 4.45 -6.42 -10.03
N LEU A 106 4.77 -7.70 -10.04
CA LEU A 106 3.84 -8.77 -9.68
C LEU A 106 3.84 -9.05 -8.18
N VAL A 107 4.99 -8.98 -7.52
CA VAL A 107 5.10 -9.13 -6.06
C VAL A 107 4.27 -8.06 -5.35
N ASP A 108 4.36 -6.84 -5.81
CA ASP A 108 3.67 -5.69 -5.22
C ASP A 108 2.16 -5.68 -5.52
N ALA A 109 1.77 -6.23 -6.67
CA ALA A 109 0.37 -6.39 -7.05
C ALA A 109 -0.30 -7.62 -6.40
N ARG A 110 0.42 -8.44 -5.63
CA ARG A 110 -0.15 -9.65 -5.00
C ARG A 110 -1.30 -9.32 -4.04
N PRO A 111 -2.23 -10.28 -3.82
CA PRO A 111 -3.18 -10.16 -2.73
C PRO A 111 -2.46 -9.91 -1.40
N SER A 112 -2.80 -8.83 -0.72
CA SER A 112 -2.14 -8.42 0.53
C SER A 112 -3.13 -7.77 1.49
N GLY A 113 -2.72 -7.56 2.71
CA GLY A 113 -3.49 -6.88 3.72
C GLY A 113 -4.81 -7.58 4.05
N PHE A 114 -5.82 -6.81 4.43
CA PHE A 114 -7.14 -7.32 4.77
C PHE A 114 -7.76 -8.12 3.63
N LEU A 115 -7.78 -7.59 2.40
CA LEU A 115 -8.36 -8.28 1.24
C LEU A 115 -7.61 -9.57 0.90
N GLY A 116 -6.30 -9.56 1.01
CA GLY A 116 -5.48 -10.74 0.75
C GLY A 116 -5.69 -11.87 1.76
N ARG A 117 -5.86 -11.55 3.05
CA ARG A 117 -6.12 -12.59 4.08
C ARG A 117 -7.40 -13.38 3.84
N HIS A 118 -8.38 -12.80 3.17
CA HIS A 118 -9.64 -13.44 2.85
C HIS A 118 -9.64 -14.12 1.51
N PHE A 119 -8.66 -13.84 0.68
CA PHE A 119 -8.59 -14.32 -0.69
C PHE A 119 -8.68 -15.85 -0.75
N ALA A 120 -7.95 -16.57 0.08
CA ALA A 120 -7.99 -18.04 0.11
C ALA A 120 -9.36 -18.58 0.53
N ALA A 121 -10.03 -17.96 1.49
CA ALA A 121 -11.35 -18.37 1.94
C ALA A 121 -12.44 -18.07 0.89
N THR A 122 -12.36 -16.91 0.26
CA THR A 122 -13.29 -16.50 -0.80
C THR A 122 -13.13 -17.35 -2.08
N HIS A 123 -11.93 -17.87 -2.32
CA HIS A 123 -11.57 -18.66 -3.51
C HIS A 123 -11.09 -20.07 -3.11
N ALA A 124 -11.89 -20.80 -2.35
CA ALA A 124 -11.57 -22.14 -1.86
C ALA A 124 -11.27 -23.15 -2.98
N ASP A 125 -11.82 -22.92 -4.17
CA ASP A 125 -11.57 -23.70 -5.39
C ASP A 125 -10.08 -23.68 -5.81
N LEU A 126 -9.34 -22.64 -5.46
CA LEU A 126 -7.92 -22.50 -5.77
C LEU A 126 -7.01 -23.33 -4.84
N ARG A 127 -7.52 -23.82 -3.73
CA ARG A 127 -6.81 -24.66 -2.75
C ARG A 127 -5.51 -23.98 -2.24
N LEU A 128 -5.56 -22.67 -2.01
CA LEU A 128 -4.43 -21.88 -1.48
C LEU A 128 -4.30 -22.11 0.03
N PRO A 129 -3.07 -21.99 0.59
CA PRO A 129 -2.90 -21.98 2.03
C PRO A 129 -3.74 -20.89 2.69
N PRO A 130 -4.34 -21.14 3.87
CA PRO A 130 -5.21 -20.17 4.53
C PRO A 130 -4.49 -18.88 4.96
N ARG A 131 -3.18 -18.96 5.23
CA ARG A 131 -2.38 -17.82 5.67
C ARG A 131 -1.52 -17.30 4.53
N LEU A 132 -1.56 -15.99 4.28
CA LEU A 132 -0.71 -15.35 3.25
C LEU A 132 0.79 -15.55 3.48
N THR A 133 1.22 -15.66 4.75
CA THR A 133 2.62 -15.94 5.11
C THR A 133 3.13 -17.28 4.60
N ASP A 134 2.21 -18.20 4.33
CA ASP A 134 2.54 -19.56 3.83
C ASP A 134 2.54 -19.60 2.29
N TRP A 135 2.24 -18.47 1.64
CA TRP A 135 2.22 -18.40 0.19
C TRP A 135 3.62 -18.29 -0.40
N SER A 136 3.94 -19.21 -1.30
CA SER A 136 5.11 -19.11 -2.19
C SER A 136 4.73 -18.39 -3.48
N ASP A 137 5.73 -18.09 -4.32
CA ASP A 137 5.54 -17.51 -5.66
C ASP A 137 4.53 -18.31 -6.50
N HIS A 138 4.50 -19.64 -6.33
CA HIS A 138 3.52 -20.52 -6.96
C HIS A 138 2.08 -20.18 -6.57
N HIS A 139 1.81 -20.02 -5.27
CA HIS A 139 0.47 -19.68 -4.76
C HIS A 139 0.06 -18.27 -5.22
N ILE A 140 1.01 -17.33 -5.22
CA ILE A 140 0.79 -15.97 -5.73
C ILE A 140 0.38 -16.02 -7.21
N LEU A 141 1.09 -16.79 -8.05
CA LEU A 141 0.76 -16.90 -9.46
C LEU A 141 -0.57 -17.60 -9.73
N ILE A 142 -0.95 -18.61 -8.94
CA ILE A 142 -2.28 -19.21 -9.02
C ILE A 142 -3.35 -18.15 -8.72
N ALA A 143 -3.20 -17.39 -7.62
CA ALA A 143 -4.14 -16.33 -7.27
C ALA A 143 -4.26 -15.29 -8.38
N MET A 144 -3.12 -14.78 -8.84
CA MET A 144 -3.07 -13.73 -9.87
C MET A 144 -3.60 -14.20 -11.23
N SER A 145 -3.31 -15.43 -11.62
CA SER A 145 -3.70 -15.93 -12.96
C SER A 145 -5.16 -16.34 -13.05
N ARG A 146 -5.82 -16.61 -11.93
CA ARG A 146 -7.21 -17.08 -11.91
C ARG A 146 -8.22 -16.08 -11.34
N ARG A 147 -7.76 -15.17 -10.44
CA ARG A 147 -8.63 -14.20 -9.73
C ARG A 147 -7.91 -12.86 -9.55
N GLY A 148 -7.08 -12.51 -10.53
CA GLY A 148 -6.26 -11.29 -10.49
C GLY A 148 -6.86 -10.09 -11.23
N GLU A 149 -8.14 -10.17 -11.61
CA GLU A 149 -8.81 -9.15 -12.43
C GLU A 149 -8.91 -7.77 -11.78
N ASP A 150 -8.86 -7.64 -10.47
CA ASP A 150 -8.95 -6.36 -9.74
C ASP A 150 -7.76 -6.10 -8.80
N LEU A 151 -6.64 -6.78 -8.97
CA LEU A 151 -5.42 -6.50 -8.21
C LEU A 151 -4.86 -5.10 -8.52
N PRO A 152 -4.05 -4.51 -7.60
CA PRO A 152 -3.44 -3.20 -7.81
C PRO A 152 -2.62 -3.11 -9.09
N GLY A 153 -2.56 -1.89 -9.64
CA GLY A 153 -1.78 -1.61 -10.84
C GLY A 153 -2.49 -2.01 -12.14
N ASN A 154 -1.72 -2.04 -13.22
CA ASN A 154 -2.24 -2.18 -14.57
C ASN A 154 -1.88 -3.50 -15.27
N LEU A 155 -1.26 -4.45 -14.57
CA LEU A 155 -0.94 -5.77 -15.10
C LEU A 155 -2.00 -6.79 -14.70
N ILE A 156 -2.37 -7.65 -15.64
CA ILE A 156 -3.18 -8.84 -15.42
C ILE A 156 -2.38 -10.06 -15.87
N VAL A 157 -2.31 -11.07 -15.03
CA VAL A 157 -1.58 -12.31 -15.28
C VAL A 157 -2.56 -13.39 -15.69
N GLY A 158 -2.28 -14.09 -16.79
CA GLY A 158 -3.02 -15.26 -17.23
C GLY A 158 -4.32 -14.96 -17.97
N GLU A 159 -4.73 -15.92 -18.79
CA GLU A 159 -5.94 -15.82 -19.63
C GLU A 159 -7.23 -15.78 -18.80
N GLU A 160 -7.30 -16.56 -17.70
CA GLU A 160 -8.53 -16.65 -16.89
C GLU A 160 -8.83 -15.33 -16.20
N SER A 161 -7.85 -14.70 -15.55
CA SER A 161 -8.02 -13.37 -14.94
C SER A 161 -8.29 -12.30 -15.99
N PHE A 162 -7.67 -12.42 -17.16
CA PHE A 162 -7.93 -11.49 -18.26
C PHE A 162 -9.37 -11.63 -18.80
N ALA A 163 -9.86 -12.86 -19.01
CA ALA A 163 -11.24 -13.10 -19.41
C ALA A 163 -12.25 -12.58 -18.39
N ARG A 164 -11.96 -12.75 -17.08
CA ARG A 164 -12.78 -12.16 -16.00
C ARG A 164 -12.79 -10.64 -16.07
N TRP A 165 -11.63 -10.01 -16.26
CA TRP A 165 -11.56 -8.55 -16.44
C TRP A 165 -12.37 -8.09 -17.65
N GLN A 166 -12.34 -8.84 -18.77
CA GLN A 166 -13.14 -8.50 -19.95
C GLN A 166 -14.63 -8.61 -19.68
N ALA A 167 -15.04 -9.60 -18.90
CA ALA A 167 -16.43 -9.86 -18.53
C ALA A 167 -16.95 -8.97 -17.38
N LEU A 168 -16.09 -8.16 -16.74
CA LEU A 168 -16.53 -7.18 -15.75
C LEU A 168 -17.49 -6.20 -16.44
N GLU A 169 -18.78 -6.48 -16.33
CA GLU A 169 -19.82 -5.49 -16.59
C GLU A 169 -19.85 -4.57 -15.37
N GLY A 170 -19.84 -3.25 -15.62
CA GLY A 170 -19.83 -2.28 -14.54
C GLY A 170 -21.13 -2.29 -13.74
N VAL A 171 -21.32 -3.29 -12.89
CA VAL A 171 -22.36 -3.23 -11.86
C VAL A 171 -21.93 -2.17 -10.86
N ALA A 172 -22.34 -0.93 -11.14
CA ALA A 172 -22.10 0.18 -10.22
C ALA A 172 -22.99 -0.05 -8.98
N ALA A 173 -22.36 -0.19 -7.83
CA ALA A 173 -23.04 -0.09 -6.56
C ALA A 173 -23.39 1.39 -6.28
N THR A 174 -24.37 1.59 -5.43
CA THR A 174 -24.67 2.88 -4.84
C THR A 174 -24.14 2.95 -3.41
N ARG A 175 -23.99 4.13 -2.84
CA ARG A 175 -23.59 4.29 -1.44
C ARG A 175 -24.61 3.69 -0.46
N ASN A 176 -25.86 3.49 -0.89
CA ASN A 176 -26.88 2.81 -0.09
C ASN A 176 -26.58 1.30 0.09
N ASP A 177 -25.80 0.72 -0.80
CA ASP A 177 -25.41 -0.70 -0.72
C ASP A 177 -24.25 -0.95 0.26
N TYR A 178 -23.54 0.08 0.71
CA TYR A 178 -22.38 -0.02 1.59
C TYR A 178 -22.61 -0.82 2.88
N PRO A 179 -23.72 -0.65 3.62
CA PRO A 179 -23.99 -1.48 4.80
C PRO A 179 -24.10 -2.97 4.47
N THR A 180 -24.73 -3.30 3.34
CA THR A 180 -24.88 -4.70 2.87
C THR A 180 -23.51 -5.27 2.48
N LEU A 181 -22.70 -4.51 1.74
CA LEU A 181 -21.35 -4.91 1.34
C LEU A 181 -20.42 -5.07 2.55
N ALA A 182 -20.52 -4.19 3.56
CA ALA A 182 -19.78 -4.32 4.81
C ALA A 182 -20.12 -5.60 5.56
N ASN A 183 -21.42 -5.90 5.71
CA ASN A 183 -21.88 -7.12 6.35
C ASN A 183 -21.43 -8.38 5.60
N ALA A 184 -21.53 -8.39 4.27
CA ALA A 184 -21.03 -9.49 3.44
C ALA A 184 -19.52 -9.68 3.57
N THR A 185 -18.78 -8.57 3.62
CA THR A 185 -17.35 -8.57 3.83
C THR A 185 -16.98 -9.22 5.17
N ILE A 186 -17.66 -8.88 6.26
CA ILE A 186 -17.41 -9.46 7.59
C ILE A 186 -17.85 -10.93 7.64
N ALA A 187 -19.01 -11.28 7.05
CA ALA A 187 -19.53 -12.65 7.06
C ALA A 187 -18.60 -13.67 6.39
N GLY A 188 -17.81 -13.24 5.41
CA GLY A 188 -16.76 -14.07 4.79
C GLY A 188 -15.50 -14.24 5.65
N HIS A 189 -15.47 -13.71 6.87
CA HIS A 189 -14.27 -13.65 7.71
C HIS A 189 -14.36 -14.63 8.90
N PRO A 190 -13.31 -15.41 9.19
CA PRO A 190 -13.23 -16.17 10.43
C PRO A 190 -13.28 -15.22 11.64
N PRO A 191 -13.95 -15.62 12.75
CA PRO A 191 -13.91 -14.86 13.99
C PRO A 191 -12.47 -14.58 14.43
N GLY A 192 -12.16 -13.33 14.79
CA GLY A 192 -10.81 -12.93 15.21
C GLY A 192 -9.86 -12.50 14.09
N SER A 193 -10.26 -12.54 12.83
CA SER A 193 -9.40 -12.12 11.70
C SER A 193 -9.14 -10.59 11.66
N SER A 194 -9.92 -9.78 12.37
CA SER A 194 -9.68 -8.34 12.57
C SER A 194 -8.57 -8.04 13.60
N ALA A 195 -8.06 -9.06 14.30
CA ALA A 195 -7.06 -8.91 15.36
C ALA A 195 -5.66 -8.46 14.88
N GLY A 196 -5.45 -8.25 13.59
CA GLY A 196 -4.16 -7.84 13.03
C GLY A 196 -3.97 -6.34 12.80
N GLY A 197 -4.83 -5.47 13.37
CA GLY A 197 -4.68 -4.01 13.22
C GLY A 197 -5.09 -3.43 11.87
N GLU A 198 -5.33 -4.25 10.86
CA GLU A 198 -5.81 -3.81 9.55
C GLU A 198 -7.34 -3.66 9.53
N ARG A 199 -7.79 -2.55 8.95
CA ARG A 199 -9.22 -2.23 8.90
C ARG A 199 -9.96 -3.06 7.86
N PRO A 200 -11.21 -3.48 8.14
CA PRO A 200 -12.07 -4.06 7.16
C PRO A 200 -12.33 -3.05 6.03
N LYS A 201 -12.26 -3.55 4.79
CA LYS A 201 -12.43 -2.75 3.58
C LYS A 201 -12.93 -3.61 2.44
N PHE A 202 -13.61 -2.99 1.47
CA PHE A 202 -14.01 -3.60 0.20
C PHE A 202 -13.75 -2.66 -0.97
N GLY A 203 -13.57 -3.23 -2.16
CA GLY A 203 -13.48 -2.49 -3.41
C GLY A 203 -14.84 -2.48 -4.12
N VAL A 204 -15.24 -1.36 -4.70
CA VAL A 204 -16.52 -1.25 -5.40
C VAL A 204 -16.51 -0.11 -6.43
N PRO A 205 -17.08 -0.28 -7.64
CA PRO A 205 -17.31 0.82 -8.55
C PRO A 205 -18.56 1.61 -8.13
N VAL A 206 -18.42 2.94 -8.06
CA VAL A 206 -19.49 3.90 -7.75
C VAL A 206 -19.33 5.11 -8.66
N ASP A 207 -20.38 5.55 -9.34
CA ASP A 207 -20.36 6.73 -10.19
C ASP A 207 -19.20 6.72 -11.20
N GLU A 208 -18.97 5.60 -11.89
CA GLU A 208 -17.89 5.36 -12.86
C GLU A 208 -16.46 5.47 -12.28
N ARG A 209 -16.33 5.50 -10.95
CA ARG A 209 -15.05 5.51 -10.22
C ARG A 209 -14.91 4.26 -9.39
N HIS A 210 -13.68 3.82 -9.21
CA HIS A 210 -13.39 2.69 -8.34
C HIS A 210 -13.05 3.18 -6.95
N MET A 211 -13.82 2.75 -5.96
CA MET A 211 -13.64 3.10 -4.56
C MET A 211 -13.04 1.95 -3.77
N LEU A 212 -12.10 2.26 -2.90
CA LEU A 212 -11.71 1.43 -1.77
C LEU A 212 -12.40 1.99 -0.53
N VAL A 213 -13.28 1.21 0.09
CA VAL A 213 -14.12 1.67 1.18
C VAL A 213 -13.69 0.98 2.47
N LYS A 214 -13.07 1.73 3.39
CA LYS A 214 -12.79 1.30 4.76
C LYS A 214 -14.04 1.55 5.59
N PHE A 215 -14.30 0.68 6.58
CA PHE A 215 -15.49 0.87 7.40
C PHE A 215 -15.28 0.42 8.85
N ALA A 216 -16.16 0.92 9.72
CA ALA A 216 -16.28 0.52 11.11
C ALA A 216 -17.76 0.40 11.49
N ALA A 217 -18.12 -0.58 12.29
CA ALA A 217 -19.44 -0.64 12.88
C ALA A 217 -19.64 0.58 13.79
N ARG A 218 -20.85 1.17 13.80
CA ARG A 218 -21.15 2.32 14.64
C ARG A 218 -21.03 1.97 16.14
N GLY A 219 -21.32 0.73 16.49
CA GLY A 219 -21.32 0.27 17.88
C GLY A 219 -22.41 0.93 18.74
N GLY A 220 -22.61 0.43 19.95
CA GLY A 220 -23.43 1.08 20.96
C GLY A 220 -22.68 2.24 21.63
N ALA A 221 -23.40 3.04 22.45
CA ALA A 221 -22.82 4.18 23.16
C ALA A 221 -21.64 3.80 24.08
N THR A 222 -21.60 2.55 24.55
CA THR A 222 -20.55 1.99 25.42
C THR A 222 -19.43 1.26 24.67
N ASP A 223 -19.56 1.07 23.35
CA ASP A 223 -18.56 0.40 22.54
C ASP A 223 -17.42 1.37 22.17
N VAL A 224 -16.46 1.48 23.08
CA VAL A 224 -15.30 2.38 22.95
C VAL A 224 -14.44 2.01 21.77
N VAL A 225 -14.34 0.70 21.44
CA VAL A 225 -13.51 0.20 20.33
C VAL A 225 -14.10 0.60 18.97
N ALA A 226 -15.39 0.30 18.77
CA ALA A 226 -16.08 0.68 17.53
C ALA A 226 -16.05 2.20 17.35
N ARG A 227 -16.31 2.98 18.40
CA ARG A 227 -16.26 4.44 18.36
C ARG A 227 -14.87 4.94 17.95
N ARG A 228 -13.80 4.42 18.57
CA ARG A 228 -12.43 4.79 18.24
C ARG A 228 -12.10 4.50 16.75
N TRP A 229 -12.59 3.40 16.22
CA TRP A 229 -12.42 3.12 14.79
C TRP A 229 -13.18 4.11 13.90
N CYS A 230 -14.40 4.54 14.29
CA CYS A 230 -15.13 5.58 13.58
C CYS A 230 -14.35 6.91 13.60
N ASP A 231 -13.85 7.32 14.77
CA ASP A 231 -13.04 8.53 14.92
C ASP A 231 -11.81 8.52 13.99
N LEU A 232 -11.11 7.38 13.92
CA LEU A 232 -9.92 7.24 13.09
C LEU A 232 -10.24 7.28 11.59
N LEU A 233 -11.44 6.84 11.15
CA LEU A 233 -11.86 7.02 9.75
C LEU A 233 -12.05 8.51 9.41
N VAL A 234 -12.65 9.28 10.32
CA VAL A 234 -12.82 10.73 10.14
C VAL A 234 -11.46 11.41 10.11
N LEU A 235 -10.59 11.09 11.07
CA LEU A 235 -9.25 11.68 11.15
C LEU A 235 -8.38 11.33 9.92
N GLU A 236 -8.52 10.13 9.34
CA GLU A 236 -7.84 9.81 8.09
C GLU A 236 -8.30 10.72 6.93
N GLY A 237 -9.61 10.97 6.82
CA GLY A 237 -10.15 11.93 5.85
C GLY A 237 -9.58 13.33 6.07
N VAL A 238 -9.57 13.81 7.31
CA VAL A 238 -8.99 15.12 7.67
C VAL A 238 -7.50 15.18 7.33
N ALA A 239 -6.73 14.12 7.59
CA ALA A 239 -5.30 14.08 7.27
C ALA A 239 -5.05 14.21 5.76
N LEU A 240 -5.81 13.48 4.94
CA LEU A 240 -5.67 13.52 3.47
C LEU A 240 -6.12 14.87 2.89
N ASP A 241 -7.15 15.51 3.46
CA ASP A 241 -7.54 16.86 3.11
C ASP A 241 -6.45 17.90 3.44
N VAL A 242 -5.79 17.75 4.59
CA VAL A 242 -4.64 18.60 4.96
C VAL A 242 -3.48 18.39 4.00
N VAL A 243 -3.11 17.15 3.71
CA VAL A 243 -2.07 16.84 2.71
C VAL A 243 -2.40 17.51 1.37
N GLY A 244 -3.63 17.35 0.87
CA GLY A 244 -4.08 17.98 -0.37
C GLY A 244 -3.98 19.52 -0.35
N SER A 245 -4.24 20.14 0.79
CA SER A 245 -4.17 21.62 0.95
C SER A 245 -2.74 22.18 0.87
N THR A 246 -1.72 21.35 1.04
CA THR A 246 -0.30 21.75 0.90
C THR A 246 0.20 21.66 -0.55
N GLY A 247 -0.62 21.21 -1.48
CA GLY A 247 -0.23 20.96 -2.88
C GLY A 247 0.41 19.59 -3.12
N ILE A 248 0.50 18.74 -2.10
CA ILE A 248 0.85 17.33 -2.25
C ILE A 248 -0.41 16.57 -2.66
N SER A 249 -0.32 15.77 -3.73
CA SER A 249 -1.46 14.97 -4.18
C SER A 249 -1.87 13.97 -3.11
N ALA A 250 -3.15 13.90 -2.79
CA ALA A 250 -3.74 12.94 -1.86
C ALA A 250 -4.94 12.23 -2.49
N ALA A 251 -5.21 11.01 -2.06
CA ALA A 251 -6.40 10.27 -2.46
C ALA A 251 -7.66 11.07 -2.08
N ARG A 252 -8.60 11.16 -2.99
CA ARG A 252 -9.89 11.82 -2.71
C ARG A 252 -10.71 10.93 -1.81
N THR A 253 -11.11 11.45 -0.68
CA THR A 253 -11.87 10.71 0.33
C THR A 253 -13.19 11.38 0.65
N ASN A 254 -14.14 10.58 1.13
CA ASN A 254 -15.40 11.07 1.66
C ASN A 254 -15.84 10.18 2.83
N VAL A 255 -16.21 10.80 3.94
CA VAL A 255 -16.73 10.11 5.12
C VAL A 255 -18.25 10.03 5.03
N ILE A 256 -18.78 8.81 5.12
CA ILE A 256 -20.23 8.54 5.04
C ILE A 256 -20.67 7.89 6.34
N GLU A 257 -21.68 8.50 6.96
CA GLU A 257 -22.31 7.99 8.17
C GLU A 257 -23.65 7.33 7.82
N THR A 258 -23.86 6.12 8.36
CA THR A 258 -25.13 5.41 8.29
C THR A 258 -25.60 5.00 9.70
N PRO A 259 -26.83 4.53 9.87
CA PRO A 259 -27.28 4.04 11.17
C PRO A 259 -26.46 2.88 11.75
N SER A 260 -25.82 2.06 10.90
CA SER A 260 -25.11 0.85 11.32
C SER A 260 -23.59 0.95 11.22
N HIS A 261 -23.05 1.77 10.29
CA HIS A 261 -21.62 1.84 9.99
C HIS A 261 -21.19 3.25 9.66
N TRP A 262 -19.90 3.50 9.86
CA TRP A 262 -19.15 4.61 9.28
C TRP A 262 -18.25 4.09 8.17
N PHE A 263 -18.16 4.85 7.11
CA PHE A 263 -17.35 4.52 5.94
C PHE A 263 -16.41 5.67 5.61
N LEU A 264 -15.19 5.34 5.19
CA LEU A 264 -14.28 6.23 4.49
C LEU A 264 -14.11 5.66 3.08
N GLU A 265 -14.81 6.23 2.11
CA GLU A 265 -14.54 5.93 0.71
C GLU A 265 -13.30 6.69 0.25
N SER A 266 -12.43 6.00 -0.49
CA SER A 266 -11.22 6.55 -1.08
C SER A 266 -11.18 6.18 -2.55
N GLU A 267 -11.04 7.17 -3.44
CA GLU A 267 -10.94 6.93 -4.87
C GLU A 267 -9.61 6.24 -5.20
N ARG A 268 -9.66 5.13 -5.91
CA ARG A 268 -8.48 4.40 -6.36
C ARG A 268 -7.79 5.15 -7.48
N PHE A 269 -6.61 5.69 -7.21
CA PHE A 269 -5.81 6.44 -8.19
C PHE A 269 -5.10 5.55 -9.21
N ASP A 270 -5.04 4.25 -8.99
CA ASP A 270 -4.57 3.26 -9.96
C ASP A 270 -5.66 2.85 -10.97
N ARG A 271 -6.83 3.48 -10.90
CA ARG A 271 -7.96 3.29 -11.81
C ARG A 271 -8.28 4.60 -12.52
N VAL A 272 -8.72 4.52 -13.77
CA VAL A 272 -9.10 5.66 -14.61
C VAL A 272 -10.43 5.36 -15.30
N GLY A 273 -11.47 6.11 -14.95
CA GLY A 273 -12.82 5.82 -15.44
C GLY A 273 -13.24 4.37 -15.15
N ALA A 274 -14.14 3.83 -15.97
CA ALA A 274 -14.72 2.51 -15.72
C ALA A 274 -13.72 1.34 -15.88
N ARG A 275 -12.74 1.44 -16.77
CA ARG A 275 -11.86 0.32 -17.15
C ARG A 275 -10.38 0.64 -17.21
N GLY A 276 -10.01 1.91 -17.25
CA GLY A 276 -8.62 2.33 -17.37
C GLY A 276 -7.82 2.04 -16.10
N ARG A 277 -6.50 1.80 -16.27
CA ARG A 277 -5.58 1.51 -15.16
C ARG A 277 -4.26 2.24 -15.33
N ARG A 278 -3.61 2.49 -14.22
CA ARG A 278 -2.26 3.03 -14.13
C ARG A 278 -1.32 2.02 -13.46
N GLY A 279 -0.11 1.92 -13.95
CA GLY A 279 0.94 1.12 -13.34
C GLY A 279 1.40 1.78 -12.04
N VAL A 280 1.43 1.02 -10.96
CA VAL A 280 1.93 1.48 -9.65
C VAL A 280 2.94 0.49 -9.10
N LEU A 281 3.90 1.02 -8.33
CA LEU A 281 4.88 0.25 -7.59
C LEU A 281 5.11 0.92 -6.24
N SER A 282 5.26 0.13 -5.18
CA SER A 282 5.49 0.67 -3.84
C SER A 282 6.94 1.12 -3.63
N LEU A 283 7.17 1.89 -2.57
CA LEU A 283 8.52 2.23 -2.13
C LEU A 283 9.35 0.97 -1.85
N ALA A 284 8.71 -0.11 -1.33
CA ALA A 284 9.35 -1.41 -1.15
C ALA A 284 9.81 -2.04 -2.47
N GLY A 285 9.20 -1.67 -3.60
CA GLY A 285 9.58 -2.14 -4.93
C GLY A 285 10.72 -1.35 -5.57
N ILE A 286 11.02 -0.16 -5.08
CA ILE A 286 12.04 0.71 -5.65
C ILE A 286 13.19 1.06 -4.71
N HIS A 287 13.09 0.72 -3.42
CA HIS A 287 14.13 0.93 -2.41
C HIS A 287 14.43 -0.38 -1.69
N ASP A 288 15.72 -0.71 -1.55
CA ASP A 288 16.16 -2.03 -1.13
C ASP A 288 16.15 -2.23 0.40
N ASP A 289 16.29 -1.17 1.20
CA ASP A 289 16.31 -1.26 2.66
C ASP A 289 14.92 -0.96 3.26
N PRO A 290 14.16 -1.99 3.68
CA PRO A 290 12.82 -1.80 4.24
C PRO A 290 12.83 -1.15 5.64
N ALA A 291 13.98 -1.04 6.28
CA ALA A 291 14.13 -0.41 7.61
C ALA A 291 14.31 1.10 7.53
N ASP A 292 14.66 1.64 6.36
CA ASP A 292 14.81 3.08 6.17
C ASP A 292 13.47 3.80 6.34
N PRO A 293 13.42 4.92 7.08
CA PRO A 293 12.28 5.84 7.03
C PRO A 293 12.04 6.34 5.59
N TRP A 294 10.81 6.71 5.27
CA TRP A 294 10.48 7.25 3.95
C TRP A 294 11.36 8.43 3.55
N ALA A 295 11.70 9.30 4.50
CA ALA A 295 12.55 10.45 4.27
C ALA A 295 13.97 10.07 3.82
N ARG A 296 14.57 9.05 4.44
CA ARG A 296 15.89 8.55 4.06
C ARG A 296 15.85 7.85 2.70
N ALA A 297 14.85 6.99 2.47
CA ALA A 297 14.64 6.35 1.18
C ALA A 297 14.48 7.39 0.06
N ALA A 298 13.72 8.48 0.31
CA ALA A 298 13.56 9.58 -0.64
C ALA A 298 14.90 10.26 -0.98
N THR A 299 15.75 10.51 0.01
CA THR A 299 17.08 11.08 -0.19
C THR A 299 17.96 10.18 -1.04
N SER A 300 18.03 8.89 -0.69
CA SER A 300 18.83 7.88 -1.42
C SER A 300 18.36 7.73 -2.88
N LEU A 301 17.05 7.66 -3.12
CA LEU A 301 16.49 7.53 -4.47
C LEU A 301 16.76 8.78 -5.32
N ARG A 302 16.68 9.97 -4.74
CA ARG A 302 17.02 11.23 -5.42
C ARG A 302 18.49 11.27 -5.81
N GLU A 303 19.40 10.92 -4.89
CA GLU A 303 20.84 10.89 -5.13
C GLU A 303 21.21 9.88 -6.21
N ALA A 304 20.48 8.77 -6.30
CA ALA A 304 20.61 7.77 -7.37
C ALA A 304 19.95 8.20 -8.70
N GLY A 305 19.34 9.39 -8.80
CA GLY A 305 18.62 9.85 -9.98
C GLY A 305 17.33 9.07 -10.29
N ARG A 306 16.79 8.34 -9.30
CA ARG A 306 15.60 7.51 -9.42
C ARG A 306 14.32 8.19 -8.91
N LEU A 307 14.44 9.41 -8.39
CA LEU A 307 13.32 10.23 -7.95
C LEU A 307 13.63 11.71 -8.22
N THR A 308 12.62 12.49 -8.59
CA THR A 308 12.76 13.94 -8.78
C THR A 308 12.98 14.65 -7.46
N ASP A 309 13.62 15.82 -7.47
CA ASP A 309 13.79 16.66 -6.26
C ASP A 309 12.44 16.99 -5.60
N GLU A 310 11.43 17.27 -6.43
CA GLU A 310 10.08 17.61 -5.99
C GLU A 310 9.42 16.44 -5.27
N ASP A 311 9.41 15.25 -5.86
CA ASP A 311 8.77 14.07 -5.27
C ASP A 311 9.56 13.57 -4.04
N ALA A 312 10.89 13.70 -4.04
CA ALA A 312 11.71 13.43 -2.87
C ALA A 312 11.37 14.37 -1.70
N ARG A 313 11.21 15.69 -1.96
CA ARG A 313 10.79 16.66 -0.94
C ARG A 313 9.38 16.33 -0.41
N ARG A 314 8.43 16.00 -1.29
CA ARG A 314 7.07 15.60 -0.91
C ARG A 314 7.07 14.35 -0.03
N LEU A 315 7.87 13.35 -0.37
CA LEU A 315 7.96 12.12 0.41
C LEU A 315 8.57 12.36 1.79
N ARG A 316 9.60 13.21 1.90
CA ARG A 316 10.16 13.63 3.20
C ARG A 316 9.14 14.38 4.05
N TRP A 317 8.35 15.24 3.41
CA TRP A 317 7.26 15.94 4.08
C TRP A 317 6.20 14.96 4.61
N LEU A 318 5.79 13.97 3.81
CA LEU A 318 4.82 12.93 4.21
C LEU A 318 5.33 12.10 5.39
N ASP A 319 6.62 11.79 5.45
CA ASP A 319 7.22 11.07 6.58
C ASP A 319 7.16 11.91 7.87
N ALA A 320 7.58 13.18 7.79
CA ALA A 320 7.53 14.10 8.92
C ALA A 320 6.09 14.35 9.38
N PHE A 321 5.16 14.61 8.45
CA PHE A 321 3.74 14.79 8.74
C PHE A 321 3.14 13.54 9.39
N GLY A 322 3.38 12.36 8.82
CA GLY A 322 2.93 11.09 9.39
C GLY A 322 3.40 10.90 10.83
N ALA A 323 4.68 11.18 11.11
CA ALA A 323 5.20 11.14 12.48
C ALA A 323 4.48 12.12 13.41
N LEU A 324 4.24 13.35 12.95
CA LEU A 324 3.63 14.43 13.72
C LEU A 324 2.12 14.26 13.95
N ILE A 325 1.43 13.43 13.16
CA ILE A 325 0.05 13.05 13.40
C ILE A 325 -0.10 11.71 14.16
N GLY A 326 1.02 11.12 14.61
CA GLY A 326 1.01 9.84 15.32
C GLY A 326 0.71 8.63 14.42
N ASN A 327 1.05 8.68 13.14
CA ASN A 327 1.03 7.52 12.27
C ASN A 327 2.23 6.63 12.57
N THR A 328 2.01 5.49 13.19
CA THR A 328 3.04 4.49 13.53
C THR A 328 3.17 3.38 12.49
N ASP A 329 2.34 3.41 11.44
CA ASP A 329 2.27 2.37 10.39
C ASP A 329 2.85 2.87 9.06
N ARG A 330 3.99 3.56 9.13
CA ARG A 330 4.67 4.12 7.96
C ARG A 330 5.60 3.11 7.29
N HIS A 331 5.05 2.00 6.82
CA HIS A 331 5.82 1.00 6.05
C HIS A 331 5.87 1.35 4.55
N HIS A 332 6.83 0.78 3.83
CA HIS A 332 7.12 1.12 2.42
C HIS A 332 5.97 0.82 1.44
N HIS A 333 5.06 -0.10 1.76
CA HIS A 333 3.87 -0.35 0.92
C HIS A 333 2.79 0.74 1.05
N ASN A 334 2.88 1.67 2.01
CA ASN A 334 2.00 2.83 2.13
C ASN A 334 2.44 4.04 1.30
N ILE A 335 3.49 3.89 0.50
CA ILE A 335 3.93 4.84 -0.52
C ILE A 335 3.95 4.14 -1.87
N LEU A 336 3.25 4.71 -2.84
CA LEU A 336 3.20 4.20 -4.22
C LEU A 336 3.74 5.24 -5.20
N PHE A 337 4.22 4.74 -6.32
CA PHE A 337 4.71 5.55 -7.43
C PHE A 337 4.04 5.11 -8.73
N PHE A 338 3.68 6.05 -9.58
CA PHE A 338 3.30 5.77 -10.95
C PHE A 338 4.54 5.43 -11.78
N MET A 339 4.41 4.38 -12.61
CA MET A 339 5.48 3.80 -13.42
C MET A 339 5.28 4.07 -14.92
N GLU A 340 4.80 5.24 -15.27
CA GLU A 340 4.46 5.61 -16.66
C GLU A 340 5.60 6.35 -17.36
N ASP A 341 6.46 7.01 -16.57
CA ASP A 341 7.61 7.78 -17.02
C ASP A 341 8.93 7.04 -16.75
N ASP A 342 10.04 7.51 -17.33
CA ASP A 342 11.38 6.97 -17.08
C ASP A 342 11.80 7.09 -15.60
N ILE A 343 11.35 8.15 -14.94
CA ILE A 343 11.53 8.36 -13.50
C ILE A 343 10.16 8.18 -12.82
N PRO A 344 10.05 7.29 -11.83
CA PRO A 344 8.82 7.10 -11.07
C PRO A 344 8.31 8.42 -10.48
N ARG A 345 7.00 8.65 -10.54
CA ARG A 345 6.34 9.82 -9.98
C ARG A 345 5.54 9.44 -8.75
N LEU A 346 5.68 10.22 -7.67
CA LEU A 346 4.93 9.95 -6.43
C LEU A 346 3.43 9.93 -6.71
N ALA A 347 2.77 8.83 -6.36
CA ALA A 347 1.32 8.68 -6.42
C ALA A 347 0.66 9.47 -5.27
N PRO A 348 -0.67 9.72 -5.33
CA PRO A 348 -1.38 10.38 -4.26
C PRO A 348 -1.16 9.70 -2.90
N ALA A 349 -0.95 10.51 -1.85
CA ALA A 349 -0.86 10.01 -0.48
C ALA A 349 -2.17 9.33 -0.07
N PHE A 350 -2.06 8.25 0.68
CA PHE A 350 -3.18 7.49 1.23
C PHE A 350 -2.79 6.91 2.59
N ASP A 351 -3.76 6.38 3.33
CA ASP A 351 -3.52 5.67 4.59
C ASP A 351 -2.76 6.50 5.65
N GLN A 352 -3.09 7.82 5.73
CA GLN A 352 -2.52 8.74 6.71
C GLN A 352 -3.35 8.72 8.00
N VAL A 353 -3.09 7.74 8.85
CA VAL A 353 -3.91 7.43 10.04
C VAL A 353 -3.11 7.65 11.32
N SER A 354 -3.73 8.27 12.33
CA SER A 354 -3.15 8.38 13.68
C SER A 354 -3.18 7.02 14.42
N THR A 355 -2.43 6.06 13.91
CA THR A 355 -2.42 4.66 14.38
C THR A 355 -1.91 4.50 15.81
N LEU A 356 -1.20 5.50 16.35
CA LEU A 356 -0.85 5.57 17.78
C LEU A 356 -2.08 5.37 18.68
N TYR A 357 -3.25 5.85 18.25
CA TYR A 357 -4.49 5.79 19.01
C TYR A 357 -5.42 4.64 18.59
N ALA A 358 -4.96 3.78 17.71
CA ALA A 358 -5.75 2.62 17.29
C ALA A 358 -5.96 1.66 18.45
N PRO A 359 -7.14 1.00 18.53
CA PRO A 359 -7.34 -0.12 19.43
C PRO A 359 -6.29 -1.20 19.20
N THR A 360 -5.90 -1.87 20.27
CA THR A 360 -4.99 -3.01 20.21
C THR A 360 -5.67 -4.24 19.59
N ALA A 361 -4.88 -5.23 19.18
CA ALA A 361 -5.40 -6.46 18.56
C ALA A 361 -6.36 -7.27 19.46
N ASP A 362 -6.19 -7.15 20.79
CA ASP A 362 -7.08 -7.75 21.79
C ASP A 362 -8.30 -6.88 22.13
N GLY A 363 -8.55 -5.81 21.37
CA GLY A 363 -9.73 -4.96 21.51
C GLY A 363 -9.70 -4.00 22.69
N GLN A 364 -8.51 -3.56 23.12
CA GLN A 364 -8.37 -2.53 24.13
C GLN A 364 -8.12 -1.15 23.50
N VAL A 365 -8.53 -0.10 24.19
CA VAL A 365 -8.21 1.30 23.88
C VAL A 365 -7.39 1.88 25.03
N PRO A 366 -6.10 1.54 25.11
CA PRO A 366 -5.25 2.04 26.19
C PRO A 366 -5.03 3.54 26.05
N PRO A 367 -4.87 4.28 27.15
CA PRO A 367 -4.41 5.66 27.10
C PRO A 367 -3.07 5.74 26.39
N ARG A 368 -2.95 6.66 25.44
CA ARG A 368 -1.70 6.92 24.70
C ARG A 368 -1.32 8.39 24.83
N VAL A 369 -0.05 8.63 25.06
CA VAL A 369 0.50 9.98 25.12
C VAL A 369 1.25 10.23 23.82
N PHE A 370 0.87 11.29 23.12
CA PHE A 370 1.63 11.78 21.97
C PHE A 370 2.86 12.55 22.46
N THR A 371 4.00 12.22 21.91
CA THR A 371 5.23 12.98 22.10
C THR A 371 5.67 13.52 20.75
N VAL A 372 6.07 14.79 20.71
CA VAL A 372 6.57 15.40 19.46
C VAL A 372 7.83 14.66 19.03
N PRO A 373 7.85 14.06 17.84
CA PRO A 373 9.05 13.39 17.34
C PRO A 373 10.21 14.37 17.16
N ASN A 374 11.43 13.86 17.27
CA ASN A 374 12.61 14.66 16.97
C ASN A 374 12.74 14.86 15.46
N VAL A 375 13.17 16.07 15.08
CA VAL A 375 13.60 16.35 13.71
C VAL A 375 14.86 15.52 13.39
N THR A 376 14.95 15.02 12.18
CA THR A 376 16.13 14.30 11.66
C THR A 376 16.80 15.09 10.55
N SER A 377 18.04 14.74 10.20
CA SER A 377 18.72 15.32 9.04
C SER A 377 17.92 15.18 7.75
N ASP A 378 17.21 14.04 7.60
CA ASP A 378 16.45 13.73 6.40
C ASP A 378 15.12 14.51 6.28
N THR A 379 14.64 15.11 7.39
CA THR A 379 13.38 15.87 7.42
C THR A 379 13.56 17.35 7.72
N LEU A 380 14.80 17.81 7.99
CA LEU A 380 15.07 19.17 8.48
C LEU A 380 14.49 20.26 7.57
N ASP A 381 14.62 20.11 6.27
CA ASP A 381 14.19 21.10 5.26
C ASP A 381 12.67 21.18 5.08
N VAL A 382 11.93 20.18 5.54
CA VAL A 382 10.46 20.08 5.41
C VAL A 382 9.75 20.12 6.77
N TRP A 383 10.50 20.09 7.87
CA TRP A 383 9.97 19.86 9.21
C TRP A 383 8.95 20.91 9.65
N GLU A 384 9.26 22.19 9.46
CA GLU A 384 8.36 23.26 9.88
C GLU A 384 7.06 23.27 9.05
N ASP A 385 7.16 23.07 7.74
CA ASP A 385 5.99 22.95 6.86
C ASP A 385 5.13 21.76 7.24
N ALA A 386 5.73 20.60 7.55
CA ALA A 386 5.03 19.41 7.99
C ALA A 386 4.38 19.57 9.36
N ARG A 387 5.05 20.28 10.28
CA ARG A 387 4.54 20.65 11.59
C ARG A 387 3.32 21.56 11.49
N ASP A 388 3.36 22.53 10.56
CA ASP A 388 2.21 23.40 10.28
C ASP A 388 1.01 22.59 9.78
N GLY A 389 1.22 21.65 8.86
CA GLY A 389 0.19 20.73 8.43
C GLY A 389 -0.36 19.88 9.57
N ALA A 390 0.51 19.33 10.42
CA ALA A 390 0.09 18.54 11.57
C ALA A 390 -0.69 19.35 12.61
N CYS A 391 -0.32 20.61 12.84
CA CYS A 391 -1.11 21.53 13.67
C CYS A 391 -2.52 21.73 13.09
N GLN A 392 -2.62 21.97 11.77
CA GLN A 392 -3.94 22.08 11.10
C GLN A 392 -4.76 20.80 11.24
N PHE A 393 -4.14 19.65 11.07
CA PHE A 393 -4.80 18.34 11.25
C PHE A 393 -5.39 18.20 12.65
N TRP A 394 -4.60 18.44 13.69
CA TRP A 394 -5.05 18.31 15.08
C TRP A 394 -6.12 19.35 15.45
N VAL A 395 -6.01 20.59 14.94
CA VAL A 395 -7.04 21.63 15.13
C VAL A 395 -8.35 21.19 14.46
N ARG A 396 -8.33 20.81 13.18
CA ARG A 396 -9.53 20.36 12.46
C ARG A 396 -10.14 19.12 13.14
N GLY A 397 -9.33 18.16 13.59
CA GLY A 397 -9.81 16.98 14.33
C GLY A 397 -10.47 17.36 15.67
N SER A 398 -10.00 18.42 16.34
CA SER A 398 -10.62 18.91 17.59
C SER A 398 -11.96 19.65 17.38
N GLU A 399 -12.20 20.14 16.18
CA GLU A 399 -13.38 20.92 15.82
C GLU A 399 -14.43 20.09 15.06
N ASP A 400 -14.06 18.90 14.55
CA ASP A 400 -14.97 18.07 13.77
C ASP A 400 -16.01 17.39 14.66
N ALA A 401 -17.27 17.78 14.51
CA ALA A 401 -18.38 17.28 15.29
C ALA A 401 -18.66 15.77 15.11
N ARG A 402 -18.10 15.15 14.07
CA ARG A 402 -18.21 13.71 13.81
C ARG A 402 -17.27 12.90 14.72
N VAL A 403 -16.23 13.52 15.24
CA VAL A 403 -15.27 12.91 16.17
C VAL A 403 -15.79 12.96 17.61
N SER A 404 -15.57 11.90 18.38
CA SER A 404 -16.01 11.81 19.77
C SER A 404 -15.31 12.83 20.67
N ASP A 405 -15.97 13.20 21.79
CA ASP A 405 -15.50 14.27 22.68
C ASP A 405 -14.10 13.99 23.26
N ASP A 406 -13.82 12.75 23.63
CA ASP A 406 -12.53 12.33 24.17
C ASP A 406 -11.42 12.45 23.10
N VAL A 407 -11.70 12.08 21.86
CA VAL A 407 -10.74 12.22 20.75
C VAL A 407 -10.59 13.68 20.32
N ARG A 408 -11.67 14.47 20.32
CA ARG A 408 -11.56 15.93 20.09
C ARG A 408 -10.70 16.62 21.14
N ALA A 409 -10.88 16.27 22.41
CA ALA A 409 -10.05 16.79 23.49
C ALA A 409 -8.58 16.40 23.35
N MET A 410 -8.31 15.16 22.93
CA MET A 410 -6.99 14.65 22.61
C MET A 410 -6.36 15.44 21.43
N CYS A 411 -7.11 15.64 20.35
CA CYS A 411 -6.64 16.43 19.20
C CYS A 411 -6.29 17.86 19.61
N GLY A 412 -7.13 18.52 20.43
CA GLY A 412 -6.85 19.85 20.95
C GLY A 412 -5.60 19.90 21.83
N SER A 413 -5.33 18.87 22.62
CA SER A 413 -4.10 18.76 23.42
C SER A 413 -2.86 18.58 22.54
N ASN A 414 -2.93 17.76 21.50
CA ASN A 414 -1.83 17.56 20.56
C ASN A 414 -1.54 18.81 19.73
N ALA A 415 -2.57 19.55 19.33
CA ALA A 415 -2.42 20.84 18.65
C ALA A 415 -1.63 21.83 19.50
N ARG A 416 -2.00 21.99 20.78
CA ARG A 416 -1.28 22.86 21.72
C ARG A 416 0.16 22.43 21.91
N LEU A 417 0.40 21.12 22.06
CA LEU A 417 1.75 20.57 22.23
C LEU A 417 2.64 20.91 21.02
N LEU A 418 2.13 20.78 19.80
CA LEU A 418 2.89 21.15 18.60
C LEU A 418 3.10 22.66 18.47
N ALA A 419 2.16 23.47 18.93
CA ALA A 419 2.26 24.93 18.88
C ALA A 419 3.25 25.50 19.90
N SER A 420 3.43 24.87 21.05
CA SER A 420 4.21 25.37 22.20
C SER A 420 5.72 25.60 21.94
N GLY A 421 6.25 25.20 20.80
CA GLY A 421 7.65 25.48 20.40
C GLY A 421 7.80 26.61 19.37
N ARG A 422 6.77 27.45 19.14
CA ARG A 422 6.77 28.48 18.08
C ARG A 422 6.65 29.90 18.61
N SER A 423 7.23 30.84 17.87
CA SER A 423 6.91 32.27 18.04
C SER A 423 5.44 32.51 17.66
N ALA A 424 4.70 33.17 18.53
CA ALA A 424 3.23 33.36 18.51
C ALA A 424 2.60 33.95 17.21
N SER A 425 3.39 34.31 16.21
CA SER A 425 2.95 35.08 15.04
C SER A 425 2.25 34.26 13.94
N ARG A 426 2.36 32.91 13.94
CA ARG A 426 1.84 32.06 12.83
C ARG A 426 0.48 31.39 13.05
N TYR A 427 -0.04 31.35 14.30
CA TYR A 427 -1.35 30.76 14.60
C TYR A 427 -2.15 31.62 15.58
N PRO A 428 -2.80 32.70 15.10
CA PRO A 428 -3.56 33.59 15.98
C PRO A 428 -4.74 32.92 16.70
N GLN A 429 -5.29 31.83 16.15
CA GLN A 429 -6.40 31.12 16.79
C GLN A 429 -5.99 30.23 17.96
N VAL A 430 -4.77 29.66 17.96
CA VAL A 430 -4.23 28.88 19.09
C VAL A 430 -3.77 29.81 20.19
N ALA A 431 -3.09 30.92 19.84
CA ALA A 431 -2.65 31.94 20.78
C ALA A 431 -3.83 32.64 21.48
N ALA A 432 -4.90 32.96 20.78
CA ALA A 432 -6.10 33.57 21.36
C ALA A 432 -6.80 32.66 22.39
N ARG A 433 -6.69 31.32 22.27
CA ARG A 433 -7.22 30.37 23.25
C ARG A 433 -6.31 30.19 24.46
N GLU A 434 -4.99 30.30 24.28
CA GLU A 434 -4.04 30.29 25.41
C GLU A 434 -4.23 31.52 26.30
N ASP A 435 -4.40 32.70 25.68
CA ASP A 435 -4.68 33.93 26.42
C ASP A 435 -6.02 33.87 27.18
N ALA A 436 -7.08 33.33 26.55
CA ALA A 436 -8.38 33.13 27.21
C ALA A 436 -8.31 32.14 28.37
N THR A 437 -7.49 31.07 28.25
CA THR A 437 -7.30 30.05 29.30
C THR A 437 -6.44 30.63 30.43
N ARG A 438 -5.46 31.46 30.11
CA ARG A 438 -4.60 32.14 31.10
C ARG A 438 -5.41 33.19 31.89
N GLU A 439 -6.25 33.99 31.21
CA GLU A 439 -7.16 34.92 31.89
C GLU A 439 -8.20 34.21 32.79
N LEU A 440 -8.69 33.01 32.42
CA LEU A 440 -9.56 32.20 33.27
C LEU A 440 -8.81 31.64 34.48
N SER A 441 -7.57 31.20 34.33
CA SER A 441 -6.73 30.69 35.43
C SER A 441 -6.35 31.79 36.42
N GLU A 442 -6.04 33.02 35.96
CA GLU A 442 -5.73 34.17 36.80
C GLU A 442 -6.97 34.72 37.55
N ARG A 443 -8.21 34.43 37.07
CA ARG A 443 -9.47 34.76 37.77
C ARG A 443 -9.88 33.77 38.85
N ILE A 444 -9.24 32.61 38.96
CA ILE A 444 -9.59 31.48 39.86
C ILE A 444 -8.60 31.42 41.09
N GLU A 445 -7.63 32.32 41.22
CA GLU A 445 -6.86 32.35 42.45
C GLU A 445 -7.74 32.81 43.65
N PRO A 446 -7.90 31.96 44.66
CA PRO A 446 -8.68 32.35 45.83
C PRO A 446 -7.92 33.44 46.63
N ARG A 447 -8.54 34.59 46.77
CA ARG A 447 -8.09 35.60 47.75
C ARG A 447 -8.11 34.93 49.14
N GLY A 448 -6.93 34.52 49.57
CA GLY A 448 -6.70 34.11 50.95
C GLY A 448 -6.97 35.27 51.89
N GLN A 449 -7.98 35.17 52.74
CA GLN A 449 -8.07 35.96 53.93
C GLN A 449 -7.32 35.24 55.05
N PRO A 450 -6.46 35.94 55.80
CA PRO A 450 -5.86 35.38 57.01
C PRO A 450 -6.92 35.33 58.12
N TRP A 451 -7.03 34.21 58.76
CA TRP A 451 -7.76 34.09 60.02
C TRP A 451 -6.87 34.54 61.17
N GLU A 452 -7.32 35.57 61.89
CA GLU A 452 -6.93 35.78 63.26
C GLU A 452 -7.73 34.84 64.17
#